data_b7df12398a86972ff97d3f0bd393f11c
#
_entry.id   b7df12398a86972ff97d3f0bd393f11c
#
_cell.length_a   1.000
_cell.length_b   1.000
_cell.length_c   1.000
_cell.angle_alpha   90.00
_cell.angle_beta   90.00
_cell.angle_gamma   90.00
#
_symmetry.space_group_name_H-M   'P 1'
#
loop_
_entity.id
_entity.type
_entity.pdbx_description
1 polymer ?
#
loop_
_entity_poly.entity_id
_entity_poly.type
_entity_poly.pdbx_seq_one_letter_code
_entity_poly.pdbx_strand_id
1 'polypeptide(L)'
;MDMAGLKACATTMMILVASIAPGATKSPVADAVMNGDKTALRTLLQQKADVNAPQVDGATALHWAVYRGDVDAVNQLVRAGATIDAANREGVTPLAMASLYGQAAIIEALLDAGGNAKQVTANGETLVMFAARNGNPAAIKLLAGAGVDVNAKERLRGTTALMWAVEQRHAPAVKMLVELGADVGARSGPAGLPRNYMAPRVDTTAVEAAARRHAAAAAAGRTYNEQLEWEAAHGVKISLGFRGTLNADGTPARVDNARRPFGQPAAPAPAPAAAPPPDDAADDADVIVAGLVGAGGGGLTPLIFAAREGDLESAKYLIAGGADVNQTSEYGWTPLLTAANNRHYKLGAYLIEHGADANLANKGGWTPLYLATDNRNIEGGDYPVPKPDMDHLEFITVLLDHGADPDRRARDNTLTRTIFTMQWFYENGATPFVRAAQSSDVELMQLLLDYGADPFIATENGDTALTASAGIGWVEGVTYERSPGDNVDAVRMMLDLGLDPNASNKEGRTALMGAALKGRNEVVQMLVDRGAKLDTRDGGSRDTDNSVSAIAGHRWQAIDYADGLVRVGVQSAITRPETASLIRKMMTDRGLEVPPANRVMESICVVSICQERVWKD
;
A
#
# COMPACT_ATOMS: atom_id res chain seq x y z
N MET A 1 4.56 -17.25 -3.39
CA MET A 1 4.65 -18.23 -2.27
C MET A 1 4.71 -19.62 -2.88
N ASP A 2 5.79 -20.32 -2.65
CA ASP A 2 6.12 -21.58 -3.30
C ASP A 2 5.14 -22.69 -2.90
N MET A 3 4.85 -23.64 -3.79
CA MET A 3 3.99 -24.82 -3.53
C MET A 3 4.36 -25.60 -2.25
N ALA A 4 5.59 -25.44 -1.79
CA ALA A 4 6.05 -25.96 -0.50
C ALA A 4 5.33 -25.31 0.70
N GLY A 5 4.93 -24.05 0.62
CA GLY A 5 4.24 -23.36 1.70
C GLY A 5 2.77 -23.77 1.85
N LEU A 6 2.11 -24.18 0.74
CA LEU A 6 0.74 -24.66 0.80
C LEU A 6 0.64 -26.08 1.39
N LYS A 7 1.62 -26.93 1.10
CA LYS A 7 1.73 -28.25 1.75
C LYS A 7 2.01 -28.13 3.25
N ALA A 8 2.79 -27.12 3.66
CA ALA A 8 3.08 -26.88 5.07
C ALA A 8 1.85 -26.43 5.87
N CYS A 9 0.95 -25.64 5.28
CA CYS A 9 -0.26 -25.19 5.98
C CYS A 9 -1.30 -26.32 6.15
N ALA A 10 -1.48 -27.17 5.12
CA ALA A 10 -2.33 -28.35 5.22
C ALA A 10 -1.70 -29.44 6.09
N THR A 11 -0.38 -29.56 6.05
CA THR A 11 0.39 -30.53 6.85
C THR A 11 0.45 -30.12 8.33
N THR A 12 0.51 -28.82 8.64
CA THR A 12 0.49 -28.33 10.02
C THR A 12 -0.86 -28.56 10.69
N MET A 13 -1.95 -28.61 9.91
CA MET A 13 -3.28 -28.95 10.42
C MET A 13 -3.47 -30.45 10.70
N MET A 14 -2.65 -31.31 10.12
CA MET A 14 -2.67 -32.77 10.34
C MET A 14 -1.51 -33.36 11.14
N ILE A 15 -0.36 -32.68 11.25
CA ILE A 15 0.84 -33.23 11.92
C ILE A 15 0.83 -33.08 13.45
N LEU A 16 -0.15 -32.33 14.02
CA LEU A 16 -0.20 -32.17 15.49
C LEU A 16 -0.80 -33.39 16.24
N VAL A 17 -0.94 -34.55 15.62
CA VAL A 17 -1.63 -35.71 16.18
C VAL A 17 -0.70 -36.89 16.52
N ALA A 18 0.61 -36.78 16.46
CA ALA A 18 1.52 -37.91 16.68
C ALA A 18 1.83 -38.26 18.15
N SER A 19 1.08 -37.74 19.12
CA SER A 19 1.24 -38.15 20.51
C SER A 19 -0.08 -38.11 21.30
N ILE A 20 -0.94 -39.14 21.15
CA ILE A 20 -2.14 -39.29 21.96
C ILE A 20 -2.17 -40.67 22.65
N ALA A 21 -2.51 -40.57 23.91
CA ALA A 21 -2.64 -41.62 24.91
C ALA A 21 -3.62 -42.77 24.56
N PRO A 22 -3.55 -43.92 25.20
CA PRO A 22 -4.36 -45.12 24.92
C PRO A 22 -5.82 -44.90 25.31
N GLY A 23 -6.69 -44.81 24.30
CA GLY A 23 -8.13 -44.61 24.42
C GLY A 23 -8.83 -44.23 23.11
N ALA A 24 -8.06 -44.05 22.02
CA ALA A 24 -8.58 -43.72 20.72
C ALA A 24 -9.44 -44.86 20.14
N THR A 25 -10.65 -44.54 19.66
CA THR A 25 -11.47 -45.48 18.89
C THR A 25 -10.65 -45.99 17.71
N LYS A 26 -10.48 -47.32 17.62
CA LYS A 26 -9.77 -47.94 16.49
C LYS A 26 -10.62 -47.80 15.23
N SER A 27 -10.12 -47.02 14.28
CA SER A 27 -10.72 -46.86 12.95
C SER A 27 -9.89 -47.63 11.91
N PRO A 28 -9.98 -48.97 11.88
CA PRO A 28 -9.06 -49.79 11.09
C PRO A 28 -9.14 -49.47 9.60
N VAL A 29 -10.30 -49.09 9.10
CA VAL A 29 -10.48 -48.72 7.69
C VAL A 29 -9.79 -47.37 7.40
N ALA A 30 -9.96 -46.40 8.26
CA ALA A 30 -9.26 -45.11 8.13
C ALA A 30 -7.75 -45.27 8.24
N ASP A 31 -7.28 -46.11 9.18
CA ASP A 31 -5.84 -46.39 9.36
C ASP A 31 -5.23 -47.10 8.14
N ALA A 32 -5.96 -48.07 7.56
CA ALA A 32 -5.52 -48.75 6.33
C ALA A 32 -5.38 -47.79 5.15
N VAL A 33 -6.38 -46.89 4.97
CA VAL A 33 -6.34 -45.89 3.89
C VAL A 33 -5.26 -44.84 4.16
N MET A 34 -5.12 -44.36 5.39
CA MET A 34 -4.09 -43.43 5.81
C MET A 34 -2.69 -43.99 5.48
N ASN A 35 -2.45 -45.26 5.73
CA ASN A 35 -1.17 -45.92 5.45
C ASN A 35 -1.00 -46.36 3.99
N GLY A 36 -2.05 -46.26 3.14
CA GLY A 36 -2.07 -46.70 1.75
C GLY A 36 -2.07 -48.22 1.57
N ASP A 37 -2.49 -48.93 2.61
CA ASP A 37 -2.56 -50.41 2.56
C ASP A 37 -3.84 -50.84 1.84
N LYS A 38 -3.72 -50.98 0.51
CA LYS A 38 -4.85 -51.41 -0.37
C LYS A 38 -5.29 -52.83 -0.07
N THR A 39 -4.42 -53.69 0.45
CA THR A 39 -4.74 -55.07 0.80
C THR A 39 -5.57 -55.12 2.08
N ALA A 40 -5.12 -54.41 3.11
CA ALA A 40 -5.87 -54.27 4.34
C ALA A 40 -7.24 -53.64 4.09
N LEU A 41 -7.30 -52.55 3.29
CA LEU A 41 -8.58 -51.93 2.91
C LEU A 41 -9.56 -52.94 2.30
N ARG A 42 -9.14 -53.71 1.29
CA ARG A 42 -10.00 -54.69 0.65
C ARG A 42 -10.49 -55.76 1.64
N THR A 43 -9.58 -56.25 2.48
CA THR A 43 -9.92 -57.28 3.49
C THR A 43 -10.94 -56.74 4.50
N LEU A 44 -10.72 -55.51 5.00
CA LEU A 44 -11.64 -54.89 5.94
C LEU A 44 -13.02 -54.63 5.33
N LEU A 45 -13.09 -54.18 4.08
CA LEU A 45 -14.36 -54.02 3.35
C LEU A 45 -15.10 -55.33 3.13
N GLN A 46 -14.39 -56.44 2.83
CA GLN A 46 -15.00 -57.78 2.71
C GLN A 46 -15.56 -58.27 4.04
N GLN A 47 -14.89 -57.91 5.14
CA GLN A 47 -15.33 -58.21 6.52
C GLN A 47 -16.46 -57.29 6.99
N LYS A 48 -16.93 -56.34 6.15
CA LYS A 48 -17.93 -55.32 6.49
C LYS A 48 -17.56 -54.47 7.70
N ALA A 49 -16.24 -54.18 7.85
CA ALA A 49 -15.79 -53.24 8.87
C ALA A 49 -16.45 -51.88 8.65
N ASP A 50 -16.68 -51.16 9.75
CA ASP A 50 -17.32 -49.85 9.72
C ASP A 50 -16.42 -48.82 8.97
N VAL A 51 -16.88 -48.43 7.77
CA VAL A 51 -16.18 -47.48 6.89
C VAL A 51 -16.32 -46.04 7.38
N ASN A 52 -17.26 -45.78 8.29
CA ASN A 52 -17.58 -44.45 8.82
C ASN A 52 -16.94 -44.20 10.21
N ALA A 53 -16.26 -45.19 10.79
CA ALA A 53 -15.61 -45.00 12.08
C ALA A 53 -14.59 -43.88 11.98
N PRO A 54 -14.75 -42.76 12.73
CA PRO A 54 -13.84 -41.63 12.67
C PRO A 54 -12.58 -41.85 13.50
N GLN A 55 -11.48 -41.25 13.13
CA GLN A 55 -10.30 -41.10 13.98
C GLN A 55 -10.52 -39.99 15.03
N VAL A 56 -9.51 -39.74 15.87
CA VAL A 56 -9.62 -38.79 16.98
C VAL A 56 -9.94 -37.36 16.55
N ASP A 57 -9.45 -36.98 15.36
CA ASP A 57 -9.71 -35.69 14.73
C ASP A 57 -11.05 -35.62 13.95
N GLY A 58 -11.83 -36.71 13.95
CA GLY A 58 -13.06 -36.84 13.19
C GLY A 58 -12.85 -37.26 11.73
N ALA A 59 -11.62 -37.43 11.27
CA ALA A 59 -11.34 -37.86 9.92
C ALA A 59 -11.79 -39.33 9.70
N THR A 60 -12.53 -39.57 8.60
CA THR A 60 -12.96 -40.92 8.17
C THR A 60 -12.01 -41.49 7.12
N ALA A 61 -12.17 -42.73 6.78
CA ALA A 61 -11.43 -43.36 5.68
C ALA A 61 -11.58 -42.59 4.35
N LEU A 62 -12.73 -41.97 4.12
CA LEU A 62 -12.99 -41.17 2.92
C LEU A 62 -12.15 -39.89 2.89
N HIS A 63 -11.95 -39.21 4.03
CA HIS A 63 -11.02 -38.06 4.12
C HIS A 63 -9.59 -38.46 3.74
N TRP A 64 -9.11 -39.62 4.22
CA TRP A 64 -7.77 -40.10 3.89
C TRP A 64 -7.62 -40.52 2.43
N ALA A 65 -8.65 -41.13 1.85
CA ALA A 65 -8.66 -41.46 0.42
C ALA A 65 -8.53 -40.21 -0.45
N VAL A 66 -9.27 -39.13 -0.10
CA VAL A 66 -9.16 -37.84 -0.76
C VAL A 66 -7.79 -37.20 -0.53
N TYR A 67 -7.30 -37.18 0.72
CA TYR A 67 -5.97 -36.65 1.03
C TYR A 67 -4.85 -37.30 0.20
N ARG A 68 -4.94 -38.62 -0.01
CA ARG A 68 -3.99 -39.39 -0.83
C ARG A 68 -4.21 -39.24 -2.33
N GLY A 69 -5.32 -38.67 -2.77
CA GLY A 69 -5.70 -38.64 -4.18
C GLY A 69 -6.03 -40.00 -4.76
N ASP A 70 -6.40 -40.97 -3.91
CA ASP A 70 -6.68 -42.35 -4.33
C ASP A 70 -8.16 -42.52 -4.76
N VAL A 71 -8.44 -42.26 -6.04
CA VAL A 71 -9.76 -42.35 -6.65
C VAL A 71 -10.33 -43.79 -6.49
N ASP A 72 -9.49 -44.82 -6.58
CA ASP A 72 -9.94 -46.21 -6.41
C ASP A 72 -10.43 -46.47 -4.98
N ALA A 73 -9.70 -45.97 -3.98
CA ALA A 73 -10.11 -46.07 -2.58
C ALA A 73 -11.41 -45.28 -2.33
N VAL A 74 -11.53 -44.06 -2.89
CA VAL A 74 -12.78 -43.29 -2.82
C VAL A 74 -13.94 -44.11 -3.36
N ASN A 75 -13.82 -44.64 -4.56
CA ASN A 75 -14.89 -45.45 -5.20
C ASN A 75 -15.24 -46.72 -4.40
N GLN A 76 -14.24 -47.38 -3.78
CA GLN A 76 -14.46 -48.56 -2.95
C GLN A 76 -15.23 -48.18 -1.67
N LEU A 77 -14.83 -47.10 -1.00
CA LEU A 77 -15.48 -46.61 0.21
C LEU A 77 -16.90 -46.12 -0.03
N VAL A 78 -17.14 -45.40 -1.13
CA VAL A 78 -18.48 -44.97 -1.57
C VAL A 78 -19.40 -46.18 -1.75
N ARG A 79 -18.96 -47.21 -2.49
CA ARG A 79 -19.73 -48.43 -2.68
C ARG A 79 -19.96 -49.19 -1.38
N ALA A 80 -19.07 -49.07 -0.41
CA ALA A 80 -19.20 -49.70 0.90
C ALA A 80 -20.08 -48.90 1.88
N GLY A 81 -20.68 -47.77 1.45
CA GLY A 81 -21.60 -46.96 2.26
C GLY A 81 -20.89 -45.90 3.11
N ALA A 82 -19.75 -45.37 2.66
CA ALA A 82 -19.13 -44.25 3.31
C ALA A 82 -20.06 -43.03 3.30
N THR A 83 -20.15 -42.34 4.43
CA THR A 83 -20.88 -41.05 4.58
C THR A 83 -20.15 -39.95 3.82
N ILE A 84 -20.72 -39.52 2.69
CA ILE A 84 -20.08 -38.66 1.71
C ILE A 84 -19.76 -37.26 2.33
N ASP A 85 -20.68 -36.72 3.10
CA ASP A 85 -20.58 -35.40 3.71
C ASP A 85 -20.12 -35.44 5.19
N ALA A 86 -19.47 -36.54 5.60
CA ALA A 86 -18.91 -36.61 6.96
C ALA A 86 -17.92 -35.44 7.15
N ALA A 87 -18.12 -34.67 8.21
CA ALA A 87 -17.23 -33.57 8.57
C ALA A 87 -16.26 -33.99 9.67
N ASN A 88 -15.00 -33.62 9.54
CA ASN A 88 -14.02 -33.75 10.62
C ASN A 88 -14.29 -32.70 11.74
N ARG A 89 -13.46 -32.65 12.78
CA ARG A 89 -13.60 -31.69 13.87
C ARG A 89 -13.53 -30.22 13.45
N GLU A 90 -12.82 -29.95 12.36
CA GLU A 90 -12.69 -28.61 11.76
C GLU A 90 -13.84 -28.27 10.82
N GLY A 91 -14.82 -29.16 10.68
CA GLY A 91 -15.95 -29.00 9.76
C GLY A 91 -15.61 -29.25 8.28
N VAL A 92 -14.43 -29.82 7.99
CA VAL A 92 -14.01 -30.10 6.62
C VAL A 92 -14.60 -31.43 6.16
N THR A 93 -15.24 -31.42 4.99
CA THR A 93 -15.78 -32.62 4.34
C THR A 93 -14.82 -33.17 3.27
N PRO A 94 -14.96 -34.45 2.86
CA PRO A 94 -14.18 -35.00 1.75
C PRO A 94 -14.30 -34.17 0.46
N LEU A 95 -15.49 -33.68 0.12
CA LEU A 95 -15.69 -32.86 -1.09
C LEU A 95 -15.02 -31.48 -0.98
N ALA A 96 -15.05 -30.84 0.20
CA ALA A 96 -14.31 -29.60 0.44
C ALA A 96 -12.80 -29.80 0.31
N MET A 97 -12.29 -30.89 0.86
CA MET A 97 -10.86 -31.26 0.75
C MET A 97 -10.48 -31.55 -0.71
N ALA A 98 -11.29 -32.32 -1.45
CA ALA A 98 -11.06 -32.59 -2.87
C ALA A 98 -11.05 -31.31 -3.70
N SER A 99 -11.92 -30.35 -3.38
CA SER A 99 -11.99 -29.04 -4.03
C SER A 99 -10.72 -28.20 -3.74
N LEU A 100 -10.25 -28.21 -2.50
CA LEU A 100 -9.02 -27.53 -2.10
C LEU A 100 -7.78 -28.08 -2.82
N TYR A 101 -7.75 -29.39 -3.04
CA TYR A 101 -6.64 -30.05 -3.77
C TYR A 101 -6.84 -30.08 -5.29
N GLY A 102 -7.97 -29.60 -5.80
CA GLY A 102 -8.28 -29.59 -7.23
C GLY A 102 -8.39 -30.97 -7.86
N GLN A 103 -8.85 -31.97 -7.10
CA GLN A 103 -8.91 -33.37 -7.52
C GLN A 103 -10.19 -33.66 -8.33
N ALA A 104 -10.24 -33.25 -9.59
CA ALA A 104 -11.42 -33.29 -10.40
C ALA A 104 -12.10 -34.68 -10.45
N ALA A 105 -11.35 -35.78 -10.63
CA ALA A 105 -11.91 -37.14 -10.65
C ALA A 105 -12.53 -37.59 -9.31
N ILE A 106 -11.98 -37.09 -8.19
CA ILE A 106 -12.54 -37.36 -6.86
C ILE A 106 -13.78 -36.49 -6.62
N ILE A 107 -13.74 -35.23 -7.05
CA ILE A 107 -14.90 -34.33 -7.00
C ILE A 107 -16.06 -34.95 -7.76
N GLU A 108 -15.83 -35.43 -9.00
CA GLU A 108 -16.84 -36.12 -9.81
C GLU A 108 -17.42 -37.31 -9.06
N ALA A 109 -16.57 -38.22 -8.55
CA ALA A 109 -17.03 -39.42 -7.84
C ALA A 109 -17.84 -39.09 -6.57
N LEU A 110 -17.46 -38.03 -5.84
CA LEU A 110 -18.18 -37.59 -4.63
C LEU A 110 -19.51 -36.90 -4.98
N LEU A 111 -19.57 -36.10 -6.07
CA LEU A 111 -20.81 -35.50 -6.58
C LEU A 111 -21.79 -36.55 -7.08
N ASP A 112 -21.34 -37.56 -7.84
CA ASP A 112 -22.14 -38.69 -8.32
C ASP A 112 -22.70 -39.50 -7.14
N ALA A 113 -21.99 -39.55 -6.02
CA ALA A 113 -22.43 -40.20 -4.80
C ALA A 113 -23.37 -39.32 -3.93
N GLY A 114 -23.76 -38.15 -4.40
CA GLY A 114 -24.69 -37.23 -3.73
C GLY A 114 -24.05 -36.24 -2.76
N GLY A 115 -22.76 -36.01 -2.87
CA GLY A 115 -22.04 -35.01 -2.05
C GLY A 115 -22.60 -33.59 -2.22
N ASN A 116 -22.71 -32.87 -1.12
CA ASN A 116 -23.27 -31.52 -1.10
C ASN A 116 -22.29 -30.48 -1.68
N ALA A 117 -22.45 -30.17 -2.97
CA ALA A 117 -21.65 -29.14 -3.64
C ALA A 117 -21.89 -27.72 -3.08
N LYS A 118 -23.08 -27.44 -2.52
CA LYS A 118 -23.48 -26.09 -2.06
C LYS A 118 -23.07 -25.77 -0.64
N GLN A 119 -22.27 -26.63 -0.02
CA GLN A 119 -21.74 -26.35 1.31
C GLN A 119 -20.82 -25.10 1.28
N VAL A 120 -20.83 -24.34 2.36
CA VAL A 120 -19.99 -23.17 2.55
C VAL A 120 -19.31 -23.23 3.92
N THR A 121 -18.12 -22.63 4.02
CA THR A 121 -17.46 -22.48 5.33
C THR A 121 -18.17 -21.45 6.21
N ALA A 122 -17.75 -21.35 7.46
CA ALA A 122 -18.23 -20.32 8.38
C ALA A 122 -18.00 -18.89 7.83
N ASN A 123 -16.98 -18.70 6.98
CA ASN A 123 -16.66 -17.42 6.33
C ASN A 123 -17.43 -17.22 5.00
N GLY A 124 -18.28 -18.16 4.60
CA GLY A 124 -19.00 -18.09 3.33
C GLY A 124 -18.20 -18.53 2.10
N GLU A 125 -17.05 -19.14 2.29
CA GLU A 125 -16.22 -19.64 1.19
C GLU A 125 -16.90 -20.86 0.54
N THR A 126 -17.00 -20.85 -0.79
CA THR A 126 -17.61 -21.94 -1.57
C THR A 126 -16.55 -22.92 -2.09
N LEU A 127 -17.01 -24.11 -2.50
CA LEU A 127 -16.10 -25.11 -3.08
C LEU A 127 -15.47 -24.64 -4.39
N VAL A 128 -16.16 -23.82 -5.17
CA VAL A 128 -15.59 -23.20 -6.40
C VAL A 128 -14.45 -22.27 -6.05
N MET A 129 -14.52 -21.53 -4.93
CA MET A 129 -13.40 -20.69 -4.46
C MET A 129 -12.16 -21.54 -4.15
N PHE A 130 -12.32 -22.69 -3.51
CA PHE A 130 -11.20 -23.59 -3.25
C PHE A 130 -10.58 -24.14 -4.53
N ALA A 131 -11.42 -24.59 -5.47
CA ALA A 131 -10.95 -25.06 -6.78
C ALA A 131 -10.27 -23.95 -7.60
N ALA A 132 -10.79 -22.72 -7.52
CA ALA A 132 -10.23 -21.54 -8.16
C ALA A 132 -8.83 -21.19 -7.57
N ARG A 133 -8.69 -21.26 -6.26
CA ARG A 133 -7.41 -21.07 -5.56
C ARG A 133 -6.39 -22.15 -5.93
N ASN A 134 -6.84 -23.38 -6.16
CA ASN A 134 -5.97 -24.46 -6.65
C ASN A 134 -5.61 -24.28 -8.13
N GLY A 135 -6.50 -23.68 -8.92
CA GLY A 135 -6.31 -23.41 -10.33
C GLY A 135 -6.72 -24.53 -11.27
N ASN A 136 -7.51 -25.52 -10.83
CA ASN A 136 -7.96 -26.61 -11.69
C ASN A 136 -9.28 -26.30 -12.41
N PRO A 137 -9.28 -26.07 -13.76
CA PRO A 137 -10.49 -25.72 -14.50
C PRO A 137 -11.53 -26.82 -14.52
N ALA A 138 -11.12 -28.11 -14.54
CA ALA A 138 -12.05 -29.23 -14.54
C ALA A 138 -12.82 -29.32 -13.21
N ALA A 139 -12.14 -29.13 -12.09
CA ALA A 139 -12.78 -29.08 -10.78
C ALA A 139 -13.79 -27.91 -10.70
N ILE A 140 -13.42 -26.73 -11.18
CA ILE A 140 -14.30 -25.55 -11.26
C ILE A 140 -15.56 -25.87 -12.07
N LYS A 141 -15.38 -26.46 -13.25
CA LYS A 141 -16.49 -26.83 -14.16
C LYS A 141 -17.45 -27.82 -13.51
N LEU A 142 -16.95 -28.88 -12.85
CA LEU A 142 -17.76 -29.88 -12.15
C LEU A 142 -18.60 -29.26 -11.04
N LEU A 143 -17.98 -28.43 -10.19
CA LEU A 143 -18.66 -27.78 -9.08
C LEU A 143 -19.69 -26.74 -9.53
N ALA A 144 -19.40 -25.96 -10.55
CA ALA A 144 -20.35 -25.03 -11.17
C ALA A 144 -21.51 -25.79 -11.79
N GLY A 145 -21.24 -26.90 -12.49
CA GLY A 145 -22.27 -27.82 -13.05
C GLY A 145 -23.18 -28.43 -11.98
N ALA A 146 -22.67 -28.62 -10.75
CA ALA A 146 -23.45 -29.05 -9.60
C ALA A 146 -24.26 -27.90 -8.94
N GLY A 147 -24.28 -26.72 -9.55
CA GLY A 147 -25.09 -25.56 -9.15
C GLY A 147 -24.49 -24.73 -8.02
N VAL A 148 -23.16 -24.73 -7.88
CA VAL A 148 -22.46 -23.77 -7.01
C VAL A 148 -22.44 -22.41 -7.71
N ASP A 149 -22.78 -21.35 -6.98
CA ASP A 149 -22.73 -19.98 -7.49
C ASP A 149 -21.28 -19.52 -7.68
N VAL A 150 -20.87 -19.29 -8.94
CA VAL A 150 -19.53 -18.80 -9.30
C VAL A 150 -19.28 -17.35 -8.89
N ASN A 151 -20.35 -16.58 -8.61
CA ASN A 151 -20.33 -15.18 -8.23
C ASN A 151 -20.51 -14.96 -6.73
N ALA A 152 -20.63 -16.03 -5.94
CA ALA A 152 -20.69 -15.92 -4.50
C ALA A 152 -19.49 -15.15 -3.95
N LYS A 153 -19.73 -14.36 -2.90
CA LYS A 153 -18.69 -13.61 -2.19
C LYS A 153 -18.48 -14.19 -0.79
N GLU A 154 -17.24 -14.42 -0.40
CA GLU A 154 -16.94 -14.73 1.00
C GLU A 154 -17.10 -13.48 1.90
N ARG A 155 -17.21 -13.68 3.21
CA ARG A 155 -17.63 -12.64 4.15
C ARG A 155 -16.50 -11.74 4.66
N LEU A 156 -15.25 -12.19 4.61
CA LEU A 156 -14.13 -11.46 5.21
C LEU A 156 -13.66 -10.29 4.34
N ARG A 157 -13.53 -10.54 3.04
CA ARG A 157 -13.03 -9.55 2.07
C ARG A 157 -13.99 -9.30 0.92
N GLY A 158 -15.14 -10.01 0.89
CA GLY A 158 -16.11 -9.92 -0.19
C GLY A 158 -15.55 -10.36 -1.55
N THR A 159 -14.56 -11.26 -1.54
CA THR A 159 -13.91 -11.73 -2.77
C THR A 159 -14.66 -12.91 -3.39
N THR A 160 -14.54 -13.04 -4.73
CA THR A 160 -15.16 -14.09 -5.52
C THR A 160 -14.15 -15.18 -5.90
N ALA A 161 -14.64 -16.31 -6.42
CA ALA A 161 -13.79 -17.36 -6.97
C ALA A 161 -12.86 -16.84 -8.09
N LEU A 162 -13.36 -15.92 -8.93
CA LEU A 162 -12.57 -15.29 -10.00
C LEU A 162 -11.38 -14.51 -9.43
N MET A 163 -11.58 -13.71 -8.36
CA MET A 163 -10.51 -12.98 -7.69
C MET A 163 -9.48 -13.93 -7.08
N TRP A 164 -9.91 -15.08 -6.53
CA TRP A 164 -9.00 -16.07 -5.96
C TRP A 164 -8.13 -16.74 -7.03
N ALA A 165 -8.72 -17.06 -8.21
CA ALA A 165 -7.95 -17.60 -9.33
C ALA A 165 -6.89 -16.61 -9.83
N VAL A 166 -7.26 -15.33 -9.94
CA VAL A 166 -6.35 -14.25 -10.38
C VAL A 166 -5.24 -14.01 -9.36
N GLU A 167 -5.56 -13.95 -8.07
CA GLU A 167 -4.57 -13.75 -6.99
C GLU A 167 -3.48 -14.83 -6.98
N GLN A 168 -3.83 -16.04 -7.43
CA GLN A 168 -2.90 -17.16 -7.57
C GLN A 168 -2.28 -17.29 -8.97
N ARG A 169 -2.59 -16.39 -9.90
CA ARG A 169 -2.12 -16.39 -11.30
C ARG A 169 -2.50 -17.64 -12.07
N HIS A 170 -3.69 -18.15 -11.82
CA HIS A 170 -4.20 -19.34 -12.49
C HIS A 170 -5.02 -18.98 -13.73
N ALA A 171 -4.37 -18.47 -14.78
CA ALA A 171 -5.02 -18.01 -15.99
C ALA A 171 -5.99 -19.05 -16.63
N PRO A 172 -5.71 -20.38 -16.67
CA PRO A 172 -6.68 -21.36 -17.13
C PRO A 172 -7.96 -21.45 -16.29
N ALA A 173 -7.85 -21.24 -14.96
CA ALA A 173 -9.00 -21.20 -14.07
C ALA A 173 -9.80 -19.91 -14.26
N VAL A 174 -9.11 -18.78 -14.44
CA VAL A 174 -9.73 -17.49 -14.80
C VAL A 174 -10.54 -17.61 -16.08
N LYS A 175 -9.94 -18.19 -17.14
CA LYS A 175 -10.64 -18.45 -18.40
C LYS A 175 -11.92 -19.28 -18.17
N MET A 176 -11.81 -20.39 -17.46
CA MET A 176 -12.94 -21.26 -17.16
C MET A 176 -14.05 -20.52 -16.40
N LEU A 177 -13.70 -19.73 -15.38
CA LEU A 177 -14.66 -18.96 -14.61
C LEU A 177 -15.38 -17.90 -15.46
N VAL A 178 -14.65 -17.20 -16.34
CA VAL A 178 -15.24 -16.25 -17.29
C VAL A 178 -16.20 -16.97 -18.26
N GLU A 179 -15.83 -18.13 -18.81
CA GLU A 179 -16.69 -18.94 -19.66
C GLU A 179 -17.95 -19.44 -18.93
N LEU A 180 -17.89 -19.61 -17.61
CA LEU A 180 -19.04 -19.99 -16.77
C LEU A 180 -19.87 -18.78 -16.29
N GLY A 181 -19.59 -17.58 -16.76
CA GLY A 181 -20.35 -16.36 -16.43
C GLY A 181 -19.96 -15.72 -15.09
N ALA A 182 -18.71 -15.88 -14.68
CA ALA A 182 -18.20 -15.12 -13.56
C ALA A 182 -18.21 -13.61 -13.88
N ASP A 183 -18.67 -12.80 -12.93
CA ASP A 183 -18.72 -11.34 -13.05
C ASP A 183 -17.29 -10.74 -13.03
N VAL A 184 -16.80 -10.35 -14.20
CA VAL A 184 -15.49 -9.73 -14.39
C VAL A 184 -15.40 -8.32 -13.80
N GLY A 185 -16.56 -7.67 -13.58
CA GLY A 185 -16.69 -6.36 -12.93
C GLY A 185 -16.97 -6.44 -11.43
N ALA A 186 -16.99 -7.63 -10.84
CA ALA A 186 -17.24 -7.80 -9.42
C ALA A 186 -16.25 -6.98 -8.57
N ARG A 187 -16.75 -6.41 -7.48
CA ARG A 187 -15.92 -5.65 -6.53
C ARG A 187 -15.74 -6.44 -5.24
N SER A 188 -14.54 -6.44 -4.70
CA SER A 188 -14.30 -6.93 -3.33
C SER A 188 -15.05 -6.07 -2.31
N GLY A 189 -15.13 -6.54 -1.07
CA GLY A 189 -15.73 -5.78 0.03
C GLY A 189 -14.99 -4.47 0.32
N PRO A 190 -15.59 -3.61 1.15
CA PRO A 190 -14.99 -2.34 1.52
C PRO A 190 -13.63 -2.53 2.19
N ALA A 191 -12.79 -1.50 2.11
CA ALA A 191 -11.56 -1.46 2.87
C ALA A 191 -11.89 -1.65 4.34
N GLY A 192 -11.35 -2.70 4.94
CA GLY A 192 -11.38 -2.83 6.40
C GLY A 192 -10.55 -1.70 7.02
N LEU A 193 -10.82 -1.37 8.27
CA LEU A 193 -9.92 -0.50 9.04
C LEU A 193 -8.50 -1.06 8.94
N PRO A 194 -7.49 -0.23 8.62
CA PRO A 194 -6.13 -0.69 8.48
C PRO A 194 -5.70 -1.38 9.78
N ARG A 195 -5.26 -2.63 9.68
CA ARG A 195 -4.59 -3.27 10.79
C ARG A 195 -3.30 -2.50 11.04
N ASN A 196 -3.12 -2.06 12.24
CA ASN A 196 -2.11 -1.15 12.76
C ASN A 196 -0.69 -1.76 12.77
N TYR A 197 -0.28 -2.43 11.69
CA TYR A 197 1.04 -3.01 11.57
C TYR A 197 1.78 -2.31 10.42
N MET A 198 2.72 -1.44 10.77
CA MET A 198 3.58 -0.67 9.89
C MET A 198 2.87 0.35 8.96
N ALA A 199 1.63 0.72 9.23
CA ALA A 199 1.16 1.98 8.70
C ALA A 199 1.96 3.11 9.36
N PRO A 200 2.48 4.08 8.60
CA PRO A 200 2.96 5.30 9.20
C PRO A 200 1.86 5.80 10.14
N ARG A 201 2.25 6.37 11.26
CA ARG A 201 1.32 6.79 12.31
C ARG A 201 0.19 7.57 11.67
N VAL A 202 -0.93 6.89 11.45
CA VAL A 202 -2.18 7.62 11.23
C VAL A 202 -2.23 8.58 12.38
N ASP A 203 -2.35 9.86 12.08
CA ASP A 203 -2.68 10.81 13.13
C ASP A 203 -4.08 10.41 13.64
N THR A 204 -4.08 9.47 14.58
CA THR A 204 -5.31 8.99 15.20
C THR A 204 -6.10 10.15 15.79
N THR A 205 -5.43 11.26 16.11
CA THR A 205 -6.03 12.49 16.61
C THR A 205 -6.81 13.21 15.52
N ALA A 206 -6.29 13.27 14.29
CA ALA A 206 -7.01 13.85 13.15
C ALA A 206 -8.21 12.98 12.74
N VAL A 207 -8.03 11.65 12.69
CA VAL A 207 -9.12 10.69 12.40
C VAL A 207 -10.22 10.77 13.48
N GLU A 208 -9.85 10.80 14.75
CA GLU A 208 -10.81 10.96 15.85
C GLU A 208 -11.47 12.34 15.84
N ALA A 209 -10.76 13.40 15.45
CA ALA A 209 -11.32 14.73 15.31
C ALA A 209 -12.33 14.79 14.16
N ALA A 210 -12.01 14.19 12.99
CA ALA A 210 -12.93 14.08 11.86
C ALA A 210 -14.18 13.28 12.25
N ALA A 211 -14.02 12.13 12.89
CA ALA A 211 -15.15 11.31 13.34
C ALA A 211 -16.05 12.07 14.35
N ARG A 212 -15.48 12.86 15.26
CA ARG A 212 -16.25 13.70 16.19
C ARG A 212 -16.98 14.83 15.48
N ARG A 213 -16.35 15.46 14.47
CA ARG A 213 -17.02 16.48 13.64
C ARG A 213 -18.19 15.90 12.87
N HIS A 214 -18.03 14.72 12.27
CA HIS A 214 -19.16 14.03 11.63
C HIS A 214 -20.31 13.76 12.58
N ALA A 215 -20.03 13.24 13.77
CA ALA A 215 -21.04 13.01 14.77
C ALA A 215 -21.74 14.32 15.23
N ALA A 216 -20.96 15.40 15.42
CA ALA A 216 -21.49 16.72 15.79
C ALA A 216 -22.31 17.36 14.66
N ALA A 217 -21.85 17.23 13.41
CA ALA A 217 -22.56 17.69 12.22
C ALA A 217 -23.91 16.97 12.08
N ALA A 218 -23.90 15.64 12.16
CA ALA A 218 -25.11 14.82 12.10
C ALA A 218 -26.11 15.16 13.22
N ALA A 219 -25.63 15.34 14.46
CA ALA A 219 -26.46 15.72 15.59
C ALA A 219 -27.08 17.11 15.45
N ALA A 220 -26.39 18.01 14.74
CA ALA A 220 -26.86 19.37 14.51
C ALA A 220 -27.60 19.55 13.16
N GLY A 221 -27.77 18.49 12.36
CA GLY A 221 -28.37 18.54 11.04
C GLY A 221 -27.58 19.37 10.03
N ARG A 222 -26.25 19.41 10.16
CA ARG A 222 -25.32 20.15 9.30
C ARG A 222 -24.53 19.17 8.45
N THR A 223 -24.04 19.66 7.31
CA THR A 223 -22.97 18.99 6.56
C THR A 223 -21.62 19.16 7.31
N TYR A 224 -20.63 18.37 6.96
CA TYR A 224 -19.28 18.48 7.55
C TYR A 224 -18.68 19.88 7.33
N ASN A 225 -18.83 20.46 6.17
CA ASN A 225 -18.32 21.79 5.83
C ASN A 225 -19.04 22.89 6.63
N GLU A 226 -20.36 22.83 6.74
CA GLU A 226 -21.11 23.75 7.60
C GLU A 226 -20.71 23.63 9.08
N GLN A 227 -20.33 22.43 9.53
CA GLN A 227 -19.81 22.24 10.87
C GLN A 227 -18.44 22.87 11.05
N LEU A 228 -17.52 22.76 10.07
CA LEU A 228 -16.21 23.43 10.08
C LEU A 228 -16.37 24.96 10.12
N GLU A 229 -17.25 25.52 9.29
CA GLU A 229 -17.55 26.94 9.28
C GLU A 229 -18.14 27.41 10.61
N TRP A 230 -19.05 26.61 11.17
CA TRP A 230 -19.64 26.90 12.47
C TRP A 230 -18.57 26.87 13.59
N GLU A 231 -17.68 25.88 13.62
CA GLU A 231 -16.57 25.78 14.58
C GLU A 231 -15.64 26.99 14.46
N ALA A 232 -15.28 27.37 13.24
CA ALA A 232 -14.45 28.55 12.97
C ALA A 232 -15.11 29.86 13.46
N ALA A 233 -16.42 30.01 13.20
CA ALA A 233 -17.18 31.20 13.60
C ALA A 233 -17.37 31.31 15.13
N HIS A 234 -17.42 30.16 15.83
CA HIS A 234 -17.66 30.14 17.28
C HIS A 234 -16.40 29.91 18.10
N GLY A 235 -15.21 29.94 17.48
CA GLY A 235 -13.91 29.79 18.17
C GLY A 235 -13.73 28.42 18.83
N VAL A 236 -14.46 27.41 18.37
CA VAL A 236 -14.32 26.03 18.88
C VAL A 236 -13.00 25.46 18.36
N LYS A 237 -11.96 25.55 19.18
CA LYS A 237 -10.72 24.83 18.94
C LYS A 237 -10.92 23.40 19.47
N ILE A 238 -11.07 22.44 18.57
CA ILE A 238 -10.94 21.04 18.96
C ILE A 238 -9.48 20.87 19.38
N SER A 239 -9.25 20.87 20.70
CA SER A 239 -7.91 20.67 21.26
C SER A 239 -7.42 19.29 20.82
N LEU A 240 -6.37 19.26 20.05
CA LEU A 240 -5.58 18.07 19.71
C LEU A 240 -4.70 17.66 20.89
N GLY A 241 -5.18 17.83 22.12
CA GLY A 241 -4.46 17.55 23.34
C GLY A 241 -4.78 16.19 23.92
N PHE A 242 -3.74 15.44 24.12
CA PHE A 242 -3.57 14.31 25.04
C PHE A 242 -4.82 13.52 25.45
N ARG A 243 -4.79 12.21 25.15
CA ARG A 243 -5.70 11.15 25.57
C ARG A 243 -6.61 11.51 26.74
N GLY A 244 -7.83 11.92 26.47
CA GLY A 244 -8.89 12.09 27.43
C GLY A 244 -10.23 12.00 26.73
N THR A 245 -11.04 11.01 27.11
CA THR A 245 -12.46 10.96 26.73
C THR A 245 -13.18 12.19 27.27
N LEU A 246 -14.01 12.82 26.43
CA LEU A 246 -14.91 13.88 26.86
C LEU A 246 -16.24 13.28 27.34
N ASN A 247 -16.85 13.86 28.35
CA ASN A 247 -18.22 13.60 28.74
C ASN A 247 -19.20 14.13 27.67
N ALA A 248 -20.44 13.71 27.71
CA ALA A 248 -21.49 14.14 26.78
C ALA A 248 -21.74 15.67 26.77
N ASP A 249 -21.28 16.38 27.77
CA ASP A 249 -21.36 17.83 27.93
C ASP A 249 -20.11 18.58 27.40
N GLY A 250 -19.14 17.85 26.82
CA GLY A 250 -17.90 18.42 26.28
C GLY A 250 -16.79 18.69 27.32
N THR A 251 -16.97 18.28 28.56
CA THR A 251 -15.93 18.39 29.59
C THR A 251 -14.97 17.18 29.55
N PRO A 252 -13.67 17.36 29.89
CA PRO A 252 -12.73 16.25 29.94
C PRO A 252 -13.15 15.20 30.99
N ALA A 253 -13.35 13.96 30.55
CA ALA A 253 -13.58 12.84 31.47
C ALA A 253 -12.27 12.56 32.24
N ARG A 254 -12.33 12.52 33.55
CA ARG A 254 -11.21 12.05 34.38
C ARG A 254 -10.95 10.58 34.06
N VAL A 255 -9.77 10.29 33.54
CA VAL A 255 -9.28 8.92 33.44
C VAL A 255 -8.68 8.54 34.77
N ASP A 256 -9.43 7.76 35.55
CA ASP A 256 -8.86 7.09 36.73
C ASP A 256 -7.83 6.06 36.25
N ASN A 257 -6.56 6.36 36.46
CA ASN A 257 -5.43 5.48 36.19
C ASN A 257 -5.32 4.31 37.20
N ALA A 258 -6.43 3.73 37.62
CA ALA A 258 -6.42 2.48 38.35
C ALA A 258 -6.02 1.34 37.40
N ARG A 259 -4.79 0.84 37.54
CA ARG A 259 -4.31 -0.37 36.89
C ARG A 259 -5.30 -1.51 37.14
N ARG A 260 -5.99 -1.97 36.11
CA ARG A 260 -6.78 -3.21 36.19
C ARG A 260 -5.82 -4.40 36.33
N PRO A 261 -6.11 -5.35 37.23
CA PRO A 261 -5.33 -6.59 37.31
C PRO A 261 -5.49 -7.41 36.02
N PHE A 262 -4.41 -8.02 35.58
CA PHE A 262 -4.39 -8.98 34.49
C PHE A 262 -5.38 -10.12 34.77
N GLY A 263 -6.34 -10.39 33.86
CA GLY A 263 -7.11 -11.61 33.87
C GLY A 263 -8.66 -11.49 33.92
N GLN A 264 -9.26 -10.30 33.77
CA GLN A 264 -10.73 -10.23 33.63
C GLN A 264 -11.14 -10.11 32.14
N PRO A 265 -12.11 -10.94 31.67
CA PRO A 265 -12.64 -10.83 30.33
C PRO A 265 -13.40 -9.51 30.13
N ALA A 266 -13.20 -8.90 28.97
CA ALA A 266 -13.92 -7.68 28.59
C ALA A 266 -15.43 -7.97 28.43
N ALA A 267 -16.26 -7.05 28.91
CA ALA A 267 -17.68 -7.07 28.62
C ALA A 267 -17.93 -6.99 27.09
N PRO A 268 -18.95 -7.66 26.55
CA PRO A 268 -19.23 -7.61 25.13
C PRO A 268 -19.50 -6.17 24.67
N ALA A 269 -18.83 -5.78 23.58
CA ALA A 269 -19.05 -4.48 22.96
C ALA A 269 -20.51 -4.37 22.48
N PRO A 270 -21.15 -3.20 22.58
CA PRO A 270 -22.46 -2.98 21.99
C PRO A 270 -22.38 -3.20 20.47
N ALA A 271 -23.46 -3.78 19.92
CA ALA A 271 -23.56 -4.07 18.49
C ALA A 271 -23.29 -2.79 17.66
N PRO A 272 -22.58 -2.89 16.52
CA PRO A 272 -22.31 -1.75 15.69
C PRO A 272 -23.64 -1.14 15.21
N ALA A 273 -23.78 0.16 15.38
CA ALA A 273 -24.87 0.93 14.80
C ALA A 273 -24.83 0.77 13.27
N ALA A 274 -26.01 0.70 12.66
CA ALA A 274 -26.15 0.55 11.21
C ALA A 274 -25.32 1.62 10.49
N ALA A 275 -24.60 1.20 9.44
CA ALA A 275 -23.81 2.08 8.61
C ALA A 275 -24.68 3.22 8.04
N PRO A 276 -24.20 4.46 8.03
CA PRO A 276 -24.90 5.57 7.36
C PRO A 276 -24.95 5.33 5.83
N PRO A 277 -25.91 5.93 5.14
CA PRO A 277 -26.07 5.76 3.69
C PRO A 277 -24.85 6.33 2.92
N PRO A 278 -24.55 5.79 1.72
CA PRO A 278 -23.23 5.92 1.08
C PRO A 278 -22.96 7.24 0.33
N ASP A 279 -23.80 8.27 0.42
CA ASP A 279 -23.73 9.40 -0.53
C ASP A 279 -22.91 10.62 -0.08
N ASP A 280 -22.51 10.74 1.19
CA ASP A 280 -21.82 11.95 1.68
C ASP A 280 -20.31 11.75 1.97
N ALA A 281 -19.74 10.61 1.63
CA ALA A 281 -18.33 10.28 1.91
C ALA A 281 -17.32 10.92 0.93
N ALA A 282 -17.77 11.80 0.02
CA ALA A 282 -16.90 12.34 -1.02
C ALA A 282 -15.98 13.48 -0.54
N ASP A 283 -16.27 14.12 0.59
CA ASP A 283 -15.53 15.30 1.06
C ASP A 283 -14.54 15.06 2.21
N ASP A 284 -14.46 13.83 2.75
CA ASP A 284 -13.44 13.48 3.77
C ASP A 284 -12.05 13.20 3.17
N ALA A 285 -11.73 13.84 2.05
CA ALA A 285 -10.45 13.68 1.36
C ALA A 285 -9.22 14.10 2.20
N ASP A 286 -9.43 14.78 3.34
CA ASP A 286 -8.34 15.28 4.18
C ASP A 286 -7.74 14.24 5.13
N VAL A 287 -8.33 13.06 5.24
CA VAL A 287 -7.76 11.98 6.05
C VAL A 287 -7.39 10.81 5.16
N ILE A 288 -6.39 11.01 4.34
CA ILE A 288 -5.77 9.91 3.60
C ILE A 288 -4.91 9.12 4.56
N VAL A 289 -5.35 7.91 4.84
CA VAL A 289 -4.56 6.98 5.64
C VAL A 289 -3.43 6.47 4.76
N ALA A 290 -2.25 7.04 4.95
CA ALA A 290 -1.05 6.55 4.28
C ALA A 290 -0.90 5.04 4.50
N GLY A 291 -0.57 4.30 3.44
CA GLY A 291 -0.50 2.84 3.45
C GLY A 291 -1.78 2.13 3.00
N LEU A 292 -2.93 2.80 2.91
CA LEU A 292 -4.12 2.24 2.25
C LEU A 292 -4.05 2.39 0.73
N VAL A 293 -3.29 3.35 0.25
CA VAL A 293 -3.25 3.72 -1.17
C VAL A 293 -2.57 2.66 -2.04
N GLY A 294 -1.63 1.91 -1.51
CA GLY A 294 -0.92 0.84 -2.25
C GLY A 294 -1.30 -0.59 -1.87
N ALA A 295 -2.00 -0.79 -0.76
CA ALA A 295 -2.22 -2.12 -0.16
C ALA A 295 -3.60 -2.73 -0.46
N GLY A 296 -4.35 -2.19 -1.42
CA GLY A 296 -5.62 -2.74 -1.81
C GLY A 296 -6.76 -2.29 -0.91
N GLY A 297 -7.09 -1.01 -0.95
CA GLY A 297 -8.36 -0.50 -0.46
C GLY A 297 -9.53 -1.33 -1.01
N GLY A 298 -10.72 -1.17 -0.43
CA GLY A 298 -11.89 -1.93 -0.85
C GLY A 298 -12.31 -1.69 -2.30
N GLY A 299 -13.22 -2.50 -2.78
CA GLY A 299 -13.77 -2.36 -4.12
C GLY A 299 -12.82 -2.78 -5.24
N LEU A 300 -11.83 -3.65 -4.96
CA LEU A 300 -10.91 -4.14 -5.98
C LEU A 300 -11.63 -5.05 -6.97
N THR A 301 -11.35 -4.87 -8.26
CA THR A 301 -11.88 -5.72 -9.33
C THR A 301 -10.92 -6.86 -9.68
N PRO A 302 -11.39 -7.94 -10.34
CA PRO A 302 -10.50 -9.00 -10.83
C PRO A 302 -9.33 -8.47 -11.68
N LEU A 303 -9.58 -7.44 -12.51
CA LEU A 303 -8.54 -6.86 -13.35
C LEU A 303 -7.50 -6.05 -12.53
N ILE A 304 -7.92 -5.39 -11.44
CA ILE A 304 -6.98 -4.75 -10.50
C ILE A 304 -6.14 -5.82 -9.78
N PHE A 305 -6.73 -6.98 -9.40
CA PHE A 305 -5.96 -8.10 -8.86
C PHE A 305 -4.92 -8.60 -9.88
N ALA A 306 -5.31 -8.78 -11.17
CA ALA A 306 -4.38 -9.19 -12.22
C ALA A 306 -3.23 -8.19 -12.39
N ALA A 307 -3.54 -6.89 -12.35
CA ALA A 307 -2.56 -5.81 -12.44
C ALA A 307 -1.60 -5.79 -11.23
N ARG A 308 -2.09 -6.08 -10.03
CA ARG A 308 -1.28 -6.17 -8.82
C ARG A 308 -0.30 -7.35 -8.88
N GLU A 309 -0.77 -8.49 -9.39
CA GLU A 309 0.03 -9.70 -9.49
C GLU A 309 0.91 -9.76 -10.76
N GLY A 310 0.70 -8.85 -11.72
CA GLY A 310 1.39 -8.86 -13.01
C GLY A 310 0.97 -10.04 -13.90
N ASP A 311 -0.26 -10.53 -13.72
CA ASP A 311 -0.78 -11.66 -14.49
C ASP A 311 -1.42 -11.20 -15.81
N LEU A 312 -0.56 -11.02 -16.82
CA LEU A 312 -0.97 -10.59 -18.16
C LEU A 312 -1.95 -11.59 -18.82
N GLU A 313 -1.76 -12.89 -18.62
CA GLU A 313 -2.63 -13.89 -19.24
C GLU A 313 -4.03 -13.87 -18.63
N SER A 314 -4.16 -13.75 -17.32
CA SER A 314 -5.46 -13.54 -16.68
C SER A 314 -6.11 -12.23 -17.11
N ALA A 315 -5.33 -11.14 -17.22
CA ALA A 315 -5.85 -9.86 -17.71
C ALA A 315 -6.43 -9.95 -19.12
N LYS A 316 -5.80 -10.70 -20.03
CA LYS A 316 -6.33 -10.96 -21.38
C LYS A 316 -7.71 -11.63 -21.34
N TYR A 317 -7.87 -12.65 -20.51
CA TYR A 317 -9.16 -13.33 -20.39
C TYR A 317 -10.23 -12.45 -19.75
N LEU A 318 -9.87 -11.64 -18.77
CA LEU A 318 -10.78 -10.70 -18.13
C LEU A 318 -11.27 -9.62 -19.11
N ILE A 319 -10.37 -9.00 -19.89
CA ILE A 319 -10.71 -7.99 -20.89
C ILE A 319 -11.55 -8.61 -22.01
N ALA A 320 -11.17 -9.80 -22.51
CA ALA A 320 -11.98 -10.53 -23.49
C ALA A 320 -13.38 -10.89 -22.95
N GLY A 321 -13.52 -11.07 -21.64
CA GLY A 321 -14.78 -11.28 -20.93
C GLY A 321 -15.58 -10.00 -20.66
N GLY A 322 -15.08 -8.82 -21.09
CA GLY A 322 -15.76 -7.55 -20.96
C GLY A 322 -15.43 -6.76 -19.68
N ALA A 323 -14.29 -7.05 -19.03
CA ALA A 323 -13.84 -6.24 -17.90
C ALA A 323 -13.55 -4.80 -18.36
N ASP A 324 -14.06 -3.83 -17.62
CA ASP A 324 -13.76 -2.42 -17.84
C ASP A 324 -12.32 -2.11 -17.38
N VAL A 325 -11.47 -1.74 -18.34
CA VAL A 325 -10.05 -1.43 -18.13
C VAL A 325 -9.84 -0.17 -17.27
N ASN A 326 -10.86 0.67 -17.13
CA ASN A 326 -10.86 1.92 -16.37
C ASN A 326 -11.63 1.83 -15.05
N GLN A 327 -12.17 0.66 -14.71
CA GLN A 327 -12.91 0.49 -13.46
C GLN A 327 -12.00 0.72 -12.24
N THR A 328 -12.43 1.64 -11.36
CA THR A 328 -11.64 2.05 -10.20
C THR A 328 -12.00 1.28 -8.93
N SER A 329 -11.05 1.14 -8.01
CA SER A 329 -11.30 0.78 -6.60
C SER A 329 -11.95 1.94 -5.84
N GLU A 330 -12.28 1.75 -4.55
CA GLU A 330 -12.80 2.82 -3.68
C GLU A 330 -11.86 4.02 -3.56
N TYR A 331 -10.55 3.81 -3.66
CA TYR A 331 -9.52 4.86 -3.63
C TYR A 331 -9.11 5.36 -5.01
N GLY A 332 -9.88 5.02 -6.06
CA GLY A 332 -9.60 5.47 -7.41
C GLY A 332 -8.46 4.73 -8.13
N TRP A 333 -7.97 3.60 -7.59
CA TRP A 333 -6.97 2.81 -8.29
C TRP A 333 -7.58 2.11 -9.50
N THR A 334 -7.02 2.38 -10.67
CA THR A 334 -7.31 1.63 -11.90
C THR A 334 -6.37 0.44 -12.05
N PRO A 335 -6.67 -0.52 -12.96
CA PRO A 335 -5.71 -1.56 -13.33
C PRO A 335 -4.36 -0.96 -13.80
N LEU A 336 -4.39 0.10 -14.62
CA LEU A 336 -3.18 0.76 -15.12
C LEU A 336 -2.35 1.39 -13.99
N LEU A 337 -2.98 2.13 -13.07
CA LEU A 337 -2.31 2.68 -11.90
C LEU A 337 -1.66 1.57 -11.06
N THR A 338 -2.39 0.46 -10.87
CA THR A 338 -1.90 -0.68 -10.10
C THR A 338 -0.71 -1.37 -10.78
N ALA A 339 -0.78 -1.56 -12.10
CA ALA A 339 0.33 -2.12 -12.88
C ALA A 339 1.57 -1.21 -12.82
N ALA A 340 1.39 0.11 -13.01
CA ALA A 340 2.47 1.09 -12.91
C ALA A 340 3.13 1.07 -11.52
N ASN A 341 2.34 1.10 -10.46
CA ASN A 341 2.85 1.07 -9.08
C ASN A 341 3.68 -0.19 -8.77
N ASN A 342 3.24 -1.34 -9.27
CA ASN A 342 3.90 -2.63 -9.03
C ASN A 342 4.99 -2.97 -10.08
N ARG A 343 5.30 -2.06 -11.01
CA ARG A 343 6.30 -2.24 -12.08
C ARG A 343 6.00 -3.38 -13.06
N HIS A 344 4.72 -3.69 -13.24
CA HIS A 344 4.24 -4.62 -14.26
C HIS A 344 3.94 -3.86 -15.56
N TYR A 345 4.98 -3.28 -16.13
CA TYR A 345 4.88 -2.33 -17.25
C TYR A 345 4.41 -2.96 -18.55
N LYS A 346 4.75 -4.24 -18.80
CA LYS A 346 4.19 -4.97 -19.96
C LYS A 346 2.68 -5.11 -19.87
N LEU A 347 2.17 -5.37 -18.67
CA LEU A 347 0.72 -5.38 -18.44
C LEU A 347 0.15 -3.97 -18.56
N GLY A 348 0.85 -2.95 -18.04
CA GLY A 348 0.46 -1.55 -18.21
C GLY A 348 0.34 -1.13 -19.67
N ALA A 349 1.34 -1.47 -20.49
CA ALA A 349 1.31 -1.22 -21.94
C ALA A 349 0.14 -1.95 -22.62
N TYR A 350 -0.10 -3.21 -22.28
CA TYR A 350 -1.25 -3.97 -22.77
C TYR A 350 -2.59 -3.31 -22.42
N LEU A 351 -2.73 -2.78 -21.19
CA LEU A 351 -3.94 -2.07 -20.77
C LEU A 351 -4.15 -0.78 -21.59
N ILE A 352 -3.09 -0.03 -21.86
CA ILE A 352 -3.12 1.17 -22.71
C ILE A 352 -3.61 0.83 -24.13
N GLU A 353 -3.06 -0.23 -24.74
CA GLU A 353 -3.48 -0.72 -26.06
C GLU A 353 -4.95 -1.12 -26.10
N HIS A 354 -5.55 -1.45 -24.94
CA HIS A 354 -6.95 -1.83 -24.79
C HIS A 354 -7.84 -0.72 -24.22
N GLY A 355 -7.38 0.54 -24.27
CA GLY A 355 -8.20 1.72 -23.96
C GLY A 355 -8.15 2.16 -22.49
N ALA A 356 -7.12 1.77 -21.73
CA ALA A 356 -6.90 2.35 -20.43
C ALA A 356 -6.52 3.83 -20.56
N ASP A 357 -7.17 4.70 -19.79
CA ASP A 357 -6.90 6.13 -19.75
C ASP A 357 -5.63 6.40 -18.93
N ALA A 358 -4.60 6.93 -19.61
CA ALA A 358 -3.31 7.27 -19.01
C ALA A 358 -3.37 8.44 -18.01
N ASN A 359 -4.50 9.16 -17.95
CA ASN A 359 -4.69 10.34 -17.12
C ASN A 359 -5.59 10.13 -15.90
N LEU A 360 -6.18 8.94 -15.75
CA LEU A 360 -6.93 8.63 -14.54
C LEU A 360 -5.98 8.60 -13.35
N ALA A 361 -6.35 9.39 -12.33
CA ALA A 361 -5.59 9.48 -11.09
C ALA A 361 -6.38 8.84 -9.94
N ASN A 362 -5.66 8.34 -8.94
CA ASN A 362 -6.29 7.96 -7.68
C ASN A 362 -6.72 9.19 -6.87
N LYS A 363 -7.32 9.00 -5.70
CA LYS A 363 -7.76 10.11 -4.82
C LYS A 363 -6.62 11.04 -4.40
N GLY A 364 -5.39 10.53 -4.33
CA GLY A 364 -4.16 11.32 -4.08
C GLY A 364 -3.64 12.10 -5.29
N GLY A 365 -4.33 12.05 -6.43
CA GLY A 365 -3.88 12.73 -7.65
C GLY A 365 -2.72 12.04 -8.38
N TRP A 366 -2.37 10.82 -8.01
CA TRP A 366 -1.29 10.07 -8.63
C TRP A 366 -1.75 9.45 -9.95
N THR A 367 -1.06 9.82 -11.03
CA THR A 367 -1.28 9.26 -12.37
C THR A 367 -0.32 8.11 -12.64
N PRO A 368 -0.57 7.27 -13.68
CA PRO A 368 0.39 6.27 -14.12
C PRO A 368 1.77 6.85 -14.46
N LEU A 369 1.81 8.02 -15.09
CA LEU A 369 3.05 8.72 -15.42
C LEU A 369 3.81 9.16 -14.17
N TYR A 370 3.11 9.74 -13.18
CA TYR A 370 3.75 10.13 -11.92
C TYR A 370 4.32 8.92 -11.18
N LEU A 371 3.54 7.82 -11.10
CA LEU A 371 3.99 6.57 -10.48
C LEU A 371 5.19 5.94 -11.19
N ALA A 372 5.21 5.93 -12.52
CA ALA A 372 6.35 5.40 -13.29
C ALA A 372 7.60 6.26 -13.09
N THR A 373 7.45 7.61 -13.07
CA THR A 373 8.52 8.56 -12.76
C THR A 373 9.07 8.34 -11.36
N ASP A 374 8.19 8.19 -10.38
CA ASP A 374 8.57 7.94 -9.00
C ASP A 374 9.28 6.60 -8.86
N ASN A 375 8.75 5.54 -9.44
CA ASN A 375 9.36 4.21 -9.43
C ASN A 375 10.76 4.17 -10.06
N ARG A 376 11.02 4.97 -11.11
CA ARG A 376 12.34 5.11 -11.73
C ARG A 376 13.34 5.77 -10.79
N ASN A 377 12.86 6.65 -9.93
CA ASN A 377 13.63 7.49 -9.02
C ASN A 377 13.49 7.08 -7.55
N ILE A 378 13.03 5.85 -7.33
CA ILE A 378 12.95 5.24 -5.99
C ILE A 378 14.32 4.73 -5.55
N GLU A 379 14.66 5.02 -4.33
CA GLU A 379 15.85 4.47 -3.68
C GLU A 379 15.78 2.94 -3.59
N GLY A 380 16.91 2.31 -3.85
CA GLY A 380 17.16 0.93 -3.47
C GLY A 380 17.44 0.86 -1.97
N GLY A 381 16.49 1.35 -1.14
CA GLY A 381 16.60 1.30 0.31
C GLY A 381 16.34 -0.10 0.88
N ASP A 382 16.02 -0.19 2.15
CA ASP A 382 15.91 -1.41 2.96
C ASP A 382 14.88 -2.46 2.49
N TYR A 383 14.14 -2.19 1.42
CA TYR A 383 13.15 -3.11 0.86
C TYR A 383 13.59 -3.62 -0.51
N PRO A 384 13.49 -4.94 -0.77
CA PRO A 384 13.70 -5.47 -2.10
C PRO A 384 12.64 -4.90 -3.05
N VAL A 385 13.10 -4.02 -3.91
CA VAL A 385 12.24 -3.42 -4.94
C VAL A 385 12.13 -4.41 -6.11
N PRO A 386 10.92 -4.84 -6.53
CA PRO A 386 10.76 -5.70 -7.67
C PRO A 386 11.38 -5.07 -8.92
N LYS A 387 12.17 -5.87 -9.66
CA LYS A 387 12.68 -5.42 -10.95
C LYS A 387 11.52 -5.26 -11.92
N PRO A 388 11.45 -4.13 -12.67
CA PRO A 388 10.42 -3.96 -13.69
C PRO A 388 10.60 -4.98 -14.82
N ASP A 389 9.50 -5.36 -15.45
CA ASP A 389 9.45 -6.31 -16.56
C ASP A 389 9.65 -5.64 -17.95
N MET A 390 9.74 -4.32 -17.97
CA MET A 390 10.07 -3.43 -19.10
C MET A 390 10.88 -2.26 -18.55
N ASP A 391 11.69 -1.61 -19.37
CA ASP A 391 12.44 -0.41 -18.94
C ASP A 391 11.49 0.73 -18.53
N HIS A 392 11.91 1.53 -17.54
CA HIS A 392 11.09 2.62 -17.03
C HIS A 392 10.82 3.70 -18.09
N LEU A 393 11.87 4.11 -18.85
CA LEU A 393 11.70 5.13 -19.89
C LEU A 393 10.86 4.60 -21.05
N GLU A 394 11.03 3.34 -21.42
CA GLU A 394 10.20 2.68 -22.43
C GLU A 394 8.71 2.75 -22.02
N PHE A 395 8.37 2.40 -20.77
CA PHE A 395 6.99 2.49 -20.30
C PHE A 395 6.47 3.93 -20.20
N ILE A 396 7.31 4.86 -19.71
CA ILE A 396 6.97 6.29 -19.64
C ILE A 396 6.69 6.83 -21.06
N THR A 397 7.49 6.45 -22.04
CA THR A 397 7.26 6.81 -23.45
C THR A 397 5.93 6.26 -23.95
N VAL A 398 5.60 4.99 -23.64
CA VAL A 398 4.29 4.43 -24.00
C VAL A 398 3.14 5.25 -23.40
N LEU A 399 3.25 5.67 -22.15
CA LEU A 399 2.22 6.52 -21.51
C LEU A 399 2.10 7.88 -22.21
N LEU A 400 3.22 8.53 -22.51
CA LEU A 400 3.26 9.85 -23.17
C LEU A 400 2.75 9.78 -24.61
N ASP A 401 3.12 8.75 -25.37
CA ASP A 401 2.62 8.50 -26.73
C ASP A 401 1.10 8.31 -26.78
N HIS A 402 0.50 7.85 -25.66
CA HIS A 402 -0.94 7.68 -25.53
C HIS A 402 -1.62 8.83 -24.76
N GLY A 403 -0.97 10.00 -24.69
CA GLY A 403 -1.56 11.23 -24.21
C GLY A 403 -1.58 11.39 -22.70
N ALA A 404 -0.66 10.75 -21.97
CA ALA A 404 -0.46 11.07 -20.57
C ALA A 404 -0.03 12.54 -20.42
N ASP A 405 -0.73 13.28 -19.56
CA ASP A 405 -0.46 14.69 -19.29
C ASP A 405 0.81 14.82 -18.41
N PRO A 406 1.93 15.38 -18.94
CA PRO A 406 3.17 15.51 -18.21
C PRO A 406 3.12 16.55 -17.08
N ASP A 407 2.10 17.41 -17.09
CA ASP A 407 1.91 18.49 -16.12
C ASP A 407 0.90 18.14 -15.02
N ARG A 408 0.37 16.90 -15.04
CA ARG A 408 -0.57 16.46 -14.02
C ARG A 408 0.05 16.50 -12.64
N ARG A 409 -0.60 17.19 -11.71
CA ARG A 409 -0.09 17.45 -10.36
C ARG A 409 -0.58 16.39 -9.38
N ALA A 410 0.31 15.83 -8.57
CA ALA A 410 -0.05 15.04 -7.40
C ALA A 410 -0.75 15.94 -6.36
N ARG A 411 -1.69 15.39 -5.59
CA ARG A 411 -2.42 16.16 -4.56
C ARG A 411 -1.86 15.98 -3.17
N ASP A 412 -1.25 14.84 -2.89
CA ASP A 412 -0.76 14.52 -1.55
C ASP A 412 0.45 13.58 -1.57
N ASN A 413 1.07 13.45 -0.40
CA ASN A 413 2.20 12.56 -0.13
C ASN A 413 1.72 11.17 0.27
N THR A 414 0.89 10.52 -0.52
CA THR A 414 0.24 9.25 -0.15
C THR A 414 1.16 8.04 -0.14
N LEU A 415 2.35 8.14 -0.71
CA LEU A 415 3.33 7.06 -0.65
C LEU A 415 4.08 7.07 0.68
N THR A 416 4.22 5.87 1.22
CA THR A 416 4.83 5.58 2.52
C THR A 416 6.22 6.16 2.73
N ARG A 417 6.94 6.52 1.67
CA ARG A 417 8.31 7.04 1.74
C ARG A 417 8.44 8.41 2.37
N THR A 418 7.60 9.35 1.97
CA THR A 418 7.63 10.73 2.50
C THR A 418 7.24 10.80 3.96
N ILE A 419 6.35 9.93 4.40
CA ILE A 419 5.91 9.88 5.80
C ILE A 419 6.96 9.21 6.70
N PHE A 420 7.68 8.21 6.18
CA PHE A 420 8.69 7.48 6.97
C PHE A 420 9.97 8.29 7.19
N THR A 421 10.35 9.12 6.24
CA THR A 421 11.63 9.85 6.26
C THR A 421 11.51 11.28 6.78
N MET A 422 10.29 11.76 7.08
CA MET A 422 10.04 13.18 7.46
C MET A 422 10.83 14.15 6.56
N GLN A 423 10.75 13.90 5.25
CA GLN A 423 11.38 14.77 4.26
C GLN A 423 10.79 16.17 4.38
N TRP A 424 11.63 17.15 4.18
CA TRP A 424 11.28 18.58 4.24
C TRP A 424 10.89 19.14 2.85
N PHE A 425 10.52 18.24 1.94
CA PHE A 425 9.93 18.51 0.65
C PHE A 425 8.47 18.06 0.67
N TYR A 426 7.58 18.94 0.25
CA TYR A 426 6.15 18.67 0.20
C TYR A 426 5.75 18.41 -1.25
N GLU A 427 5.43 17.17 -1.58
CA GLU A 427 5.09 16.74 -2.93
C GLU A 427 3.72 17.21 -3.42
N ASN A 428 2.91 17.82 -2.54
CA ASN A 428 1.61 18.36 -2.92
C ASN A 428 1.76 19.34 -4.07
N GLY A 429 1.09 19.02 -5.19
CA GLY A 429 1.19 19.81 -6.41
C GLY A 429 2.44 19.56 -7.27
N ALA A 430 3.25 18.55 -6.96
CA ALA A 430 4.39 18.17 -7.79
C ALA A 430 3.94 17.57 -9.13
N THR A 431 4.65 17.92 -10.19
CA THR A 431 4.54 17.29 -11.52
C THR A 431 5.58 16.17 -11.67
N PRO A 432 5.44 15.27 -12.66
CA PRO A 432 6.48 14.32 -13.02
C PRO A 432 7.85 14.99 -13.24
N PHE A 433 7.88 16.19 -13.82
CA PHE A 433 9.11 16.93 -14.05
C PHE A 433 9.82 17.33 -12.73
N VAL A 434 9.06 17.86 -11.76
CA VAL A 434 9.60 18.20 -10.42
C VAL A 434 10.11 16.95 -9.72
N ARG A 435 9.39 15.82 -9.83
CA ARG A 435 9.82 14.55 -9.23
C ARG A 435 11.11 14.01 -9.86
N ALA A 436 11.25 14.10 -11.19
CA ALA A 436 12.47 13.73 -11.87
C ALA A 436 13.65 14.64 -11.46
N ALA A 437 13.41 15.95 -11.37
CA ALA A 437 14.40 16.94 -10.95
C ALA A 437 14.93 16.69 -9.54
N GLN A 438 14.08 16.26 -8.59
CA GLN A 438 14.48 15.93 -7.22
C GLN A 438 15.60 14.87 -7.18
N SER A 439 15.55 13.92 -8.10
CA SER A 439 16.54 12.85 -8.23
C SER A 439 17.64 13.16 -9.28
N SER A 440 17.59 14.34 -9.87
CA SER A 440 18.51 14.76 -10.95
C SER A 440 18.50 13.79 -12.13
N ASP A 441 17.32 13.31 -12.51
CA ASP A 441 17.12 12.39 -13.64
C ASP A 441 17.03 13.16 -14.95
N VAL A 442 18.19 13.62 -15.44
CA VAL A 442 18.30 14.49 -16.62
C VAL A 442 17.67 13.85 -17.86
N GLU A 443 17.85 12.53 -18.03
CA GLU A 443 17.30 11.79 -19.15
C GLU A 443 15.77 11.83 -19.16
N LEU A 444 15.16 11.59 -18.01
CA LEU A 444 13.70 11.68 -17.87
C LEU A 444 13.20 13.12 -17.94
N MET A 445 13.94 14.08 -17.36
CA MET A 445 13.60 15.51 -17.48
C MET A 445 13.56 15.93 -18.96
N GLN A 446 14.56 15.54 -19.76
CA GLN A 446 14.58 15.82 -21.19
C GLN A 446 13.40 15.16 -21.92
N LEU A 447 13.14 13.88 -21.64
CA LEU A 447 12.00 13.17 -22.24
C LEU A 447 10.68 13.91 -21.94
N LEU A 448 10.46 14.32 -20.69
CA LEU A 448 9.24 15.05 -20.32
C LEU A 448 9.12 16.40 -21.06
N LEU A 449 10.23 17.15 -21.21
CA LEU A 449 10.26 18.39 -21.98
C LEU A 449 9.96 18.15 -23.46
N ASP A 450 10.47 17.08 -24.05
CA ASP A 450 10.21 16.71 -25.46
C ASP A 450 8.72 16.43 -25.70
N TYR A 451 7.98 16.01 -24.64
CA TYR A 451 6.53 15.83 -24.65
C TYR A 451 5.75 17.03 -24.09
N GLY A 452 6.40 18.16 -23.91
CA GLY A 452 5.75 19.44 -23.61
C GLY A 452 5.50 19.71 -22.14
N ALA A 453 6.22 19.06 -21.22
CA ALA A 453 6.15 19.39 -19.79
C ALA A 453 6.54 20.86 -19.53
N ASP A 454 5.80 21.54 -18.70
CA ASP A 454 6.10 22.89 -18.24
C ASP A 454 7.04 22.86 -17.02
N PRO A 455 8.34 23.21 -17.19
CA PRO A 455 9.32 23.17 -16.10
C PRO A 455 9.09 24.24 -15.01
N PHE A 456 8.22 25.23 -15.28
CA PHE A 456 7.93 26.34 -14.37
C PHE A 456 6.85 26.02 -13.32
N ILE A 457 6.16 24.90 -13.44
CA ILE A 457 5.16 24.50 -12.46
C ILE A 457 5.84 24.13 -11.14
N ALA A 458 5.55 24.92 -10.11
CA ALA A 458 6.01 24.65 -8.74
C ALA A 458 5.00 23.81 -7.95
N THR A 459 5.45 23.16 -6.87
CA THR A 459 4.58 22.50 -5.90
C THR A 459 3.65 23.50 -5.22
N GLU A 460 2.65 23.03 -4.48
CA GLU A 460 1.78 23.89 -3.67
C GLU A 460 2.56 24.66 -2.60
N ASN A 461 3.68 24.10 -2.15
CA ASN A 461 4.61 24.77 -1.24
C ASN A 461 5.48 25.84 -1.92
N GLY A 462 5.50 25.89 -3.26
CA GLY A 462 6.33 26.79 -4.05
C GLY A 462 7.72 26.23 -4.38
N ASP A 463 7.96 24.95 -4.10
CA ASP A 463 9.20 24.29 -4.51
C ASP A 463 9.22 24.10 -6.03
N THR A 464 10.21 24.68 -6.69
CA THR A 464 10.42 24.54 -8.15
C THR A 464 11.28 23.33 -8.44
N ALA A 465 11.32 22.90 -9.72
CA ALA A 465 12.24 21.87 -10.17
C ALA A 465 13.70 22.24 -9.84
N LEU A 466 14.06 23.54 -9.94
CA LEU A 466 15.40 24.03 -9.59
C LEU A 466 15.69 23.90 -8.08
N THR A 467 14.75 24.26 -7.21
CA THR A 467 14.96 24.14 -5.76
C THR A 467 15.05 22.69 -5.33
N ALA A 468 14.21 21.81 -5.91
CA ALA A 468 14.22 20.37 -5.65
C ALA A 468 15.55 19.71 -6.06
N SER A 469 16.04 19.99 -7.27
CA SER A 469 17.32 19.46 -7.77
C SER A 469 18.51 19.99 -6.98
N ALA A 470 18.49 21.28 -6.66
CA ALA A 470 19.57 21.90 -5.87
C ALA A 470 19.67 21.33 -4.45
N GLY A 471 18.61 20.72 -3.92
CA GLY A 471 18.68 20.00 -2.64
C GLY A 471 17.61 20.33 -1.61
N ILE A 472 16.59 21.11 -1.97
CA ILE A 472 15.43 21.23 -1.09
C ILE A 472 14.72 19.86 -1.05
N GLY A 473 14.58 19.29 0.15
CA GLY A 473 14.03 17.94 0.34
C GLY A 473 15.07 16.83 0.38
N TRP A 474 16.31 17.12 0.07
CA TRP A 474 17.36 16.10 0.09
C TRP A 474 17.74 15.71 1.54
N VAL A 475 17.84 14.39 1.76
CA VAL A 475 18.30 13.78 3.01
C VAL A 475 19.42 12.82 2.67
N GLU A 476 20.58 12.97 3.31
CA GLU A 476 21.76 12.15 3.05
C GLU A 476 21.48 10.68 3.38
N GLY A 477 21.80 9.79 2.43
CA GLY A 477 21.55 8.35 2.57
C GLY A 477 20.10 7.92 2.44
N VAL A 478 19.20 8.85 2.14
CA VAL A 478 17.75 8.58 1.98
C VAL A 478 17.26 9.01 0.61
N THR A 479 17.51 10.26 0.20
CA THR A 479 17.02 10.76 -1.08
C THR A 479 17.88 10.22 -2.22
N TYR A 480 17.25 9.50 -3.12
CA TYR A 480 17.93 8.98 -4.31
C TYR A 480 18.36 10.14 -5.23
N GLU A 481 19.60 10.14 -5.59
CA GLU A 481 20.21 11.02 -6.60
C GLU A 481 21.03 10.16 -7.56
N ARG A 482 20.91 10.39 -8.85
CA ARG A 482 21.60 9.58 -9.86
C ARG A 482 23.11 9.67 -9.72
N SER A 483 23.64 10.87 -9.89
CA SER A 483 25.06 11.14 -9.62
C SER A 483 25.28 12.62 -9.31
N PRO A 484 26.43 12.98 -8.71
CA PRO A 484 26.81 14.39 -8.57
C PRO A 484 26.91 15.13 -9.90
N GLY A 485 27.36 14.47 -10.97
CA GLY A 485 27.43 15.05 -12.32
C GLY A 485 26.04 15.33 -12.88
N ASP A 486 25.12 14.37 -12.79
CA ASP A 486 23.74 14.57 -13.22
C ASP A 486 23.05 15.69 -12.43
N ASN A 487 23.41 15.88 -11.16
CA ASN A 487 22.90 16.99 -10.37
C ASN A 487 23.33 18.36 -10.93
N VAL A 488 24.61 18.50 -11.32
CA VAL A 488 25.12 19.71 -11.97
C VAL A 488 24.40 19.94 -13.31
N ASP A 489 24.20 18.89 -14.09
CA ASP A 489 23.56 19.00 -15.39
C ASP A 489 22.07 19.32 -15.28
N ALA A 490 21.35 18.74 -14.30
CA ALA A 490 19.96 19.07 -14.01
C ALA A 490 19.79 20.53 -13.61
N VAL A 491 20.64 21.04 -12.70
CA VAL A 491 20.58 22.45 -12.28
C VAL A 491 20.92 23.37 -13.48
N ARG A 492 21.92 23.01 -14.29
CA ARG A 492 22.27 23.77 -15.50
C ARG A 492 21.09 23.82 -16.48
N MET A 493 20.47 22.67 -16.77
CA MET A 493 19.30 22.59 -17.63
C MET A 493 18.20 23.57 -17.20
N MET A 494 17.84 23.58 -15.92
CA MET A 494 16.78 24.45 -15.40
C MET A 494 17.14 25.93 -15.45
N LEU A 495 18.40 26.28 -15.15
CA LEU A 495 18.89 27.66 -15.28
C LEU A 495 18.93 28.13 -16.75
N ASP A 496 19.27 27.24 -17.68
CA ASP A 496 19.26 27.52 -19.11
C ASP A 496 17.83 27.66 -19.68
N LEU A 497 16.85 26.95 -19.09
CA LEU A 497 15.42 27.13 -19.36
C LEU A 497 14.88 28.45 -18.81
N GLY A 498 15.62 29.14 -17.91
CA GLY A 498 15.25 30.45 -17.37
C GLY A 498 14.54 30.39 -16.02
N LEU A 499 14.62 29.29 -15.28
CA LEU A 499 14.10 29.27 -13.91
C LEU A 499 14.87 30.26 -13.02
N ASP A 500 14.14 30.99 -12.17
CA ASP A 500 14.72 32.00 -11.29
C ASP A 500 15.57 31.37 -10.19
N PRO A 501 16.89 31.64 -10.13
CA PRO A 501 17.77 31.13 -9.08
C PRO A 501 17.42 31.66 -7.68
N ASN A 502 16.59 32.71 -7.58
CA ASN A 502 16.13 33.32 -6.34
C ASN A 502 14.71 32.90 -5.96
N ALA A 503 14.06 32.06 -6.74
CA ALA A 503 12.77 31.51 -6.37
C ALA A 503 12.85 30.85 -4.99
N SER A 504 11.86 31.10 -4.16
CA SER A 504 11.78 30.55 -2.81
C SER A 504 10.42 29.91 -2.55
N ASN A 505 10.42 28.85 -1.77
CA ASN A 505 9.18 28.24 -1.31
C ASN A 505 8.52 29.05 -0.18
N LYS A 506 7.40 28.56 0.38
CA LYS A 506 6.66 29.23 1.47
C LYS A 506 7.48 29.42 2.75
N GLU A 507 8.49 28.58 2.98
CA GLU A 507 9.45 28.72 4.07
C GLU A 507 10.59 29.69 3.73
N GLY A 508 10.57 30.33 2.58
CA GLY A 508 11.61 31.24 2.11
C GLY A 508 12.91 30.57 1.69
N ARG A 509 12.91 29.26 1.53
CA ARG A 509 14.10 28.48 1.16
C ARG A 509 14.35 28.57 -0.34
N THR A 510 15.63 28.77 -0.71
CA THR A 510 16.08 28.94 -2.10
C THR A 510 16.93 27.73 -2.57
N ALA A 511 17.14 27.63 -3.87
CA ALA A 511 18.04 26.65 -4.48
C ALA A 511 19.45 26.69 -3.88
N LEU A 512 19.97 27.89 -3.60
CA LEU A 512 21.30 28.08 -3.01
C LEU A 512 21.41 27.47 -1.59
N MET A 513 20.34 27.55 -0.78
CA MET A 513 20.28 26.92 0.55
C MET A 513 20.33 25.39 0.43
N GLY A 514 19.60 24.80 -0.52
CA GLY A 514 19.64 23.37 -0.81
C GLY A 514 21.03 22.90 -1.25
N ALA A 515 21.65 23.60 -2.18
CA ALA A 515 23.00 23.30 -2.66
C ALA A 515 24.06 23.41 -1.55
N ALA A 516 23.91 24.38 -0.66
CA ALA A 516 24.78 24.58 0.50
C ALA A 516 24.67 23.41 1.48
N LEU A 517 23.45 22.95 1.79
CA LEU A 517 23.20 21.78 2.64
C LEU A 517 23.81 20.50 2.05
N LYS A 518 23.62 20.29 0.75
CA LYS A 518 24.18 19.12 0.04
C LYS A 518 25.71 19.16 -0.05
N GLY A 519 26.33 20.34 0.07
CA GLY A 519 27.77 20.49 -0.13
C GLY A 519 28.18 20.44 -1.60
N ARG A 520 27.33 20.87 -2.54
CA ARG A 520 27.55 20.84 -3.99
C ARG A 520 28.21 22.13 -4.47
N ASN A 521 29.55 22.23 -4.37
CA ASN A 521 30.30 23.45 -4.66
C ASN A 521 30.09 23.94 -6.10
N GLU A 522 30.05 23.05 -7.10
CA GLU A 522 29.81 23.42 -8.49
C GLU A 522 28.42 24.00 -8.69
N VAL A 523 27.41 23.44 -8.05
CA VAL A 523 26.02 23.96 -8.09
C VAL A 523 25.95 25.32 -7.39
N VAL A 524 26.60 25.48 -6.21
CA VAL A 524 26.68 26.75 -5.50
C VAL A 524 27.31 27.83 -6.41
N GLN A 525 28.45 27.52 -7.05
CA GLN A 525 29.11 28.44 -7.96
C GLN A 525 28.18 28.82 -9.11
N MET A 526 27.57 27.82 -9.77
CA MET A 526 26.69 28.03 -10.91
C MET A 526 25.47 28.90 -10.56
N LEU A 527 24.81 28.63 -9.44
CA LEU A 527 23.68 29.43 -8.96
C LEU A 527 24.07 30.89 -8.74
N VAL A 528 25.22 31.12 -8.09
CA VAL A 528 25.72 32.47 -7.81
C VAL A 528 26.14 33.20 -9.08
N ASP A 529 26.73 32.51 -10.06
CA ASP A 529 27.10 33.07 -11.37
C ASP A 529 25.85 33.43 -12.20
N ARG A 530 24.71 32.74 -11.96
CA ARG A 530 23.41 33.03 -12.57
C ARG A 530 22.55 33.98 -11.73
N GLY A 531 23.12 34.63 -10.71
CA GLY A 531 22.50 35.72 -9.96
C GLY A 531 21.77 35.31 -8.67
N ALA A 532 22.03 34.12 -8.13
CA ALA A 532 21.52 33.75 -6.80
C ALA A 532 22.12 34.66 -5.73
N LYS A 533 21.26 35.16 -4.84
CA LYS A 533 21.64 36.09 -3.74
C LYS A 533 22.16 35.30 -2.54
N LEU A 534 23.37 35.64 -2.12
CA LEU A 534 24.06 34.99 -0.99
C LEU A 534 23.49 35.36 0.37
N ASP A 535 22.86 36.52 0.48
CA ASP A 535 22.35 37.12 1.70
C ASP A 535 20.84 36.91 1.92
N THR A 536 20.17 36.17 1.01
CA THR A 536 18.76 35.79 1.19
C THR A 536 18.61 34.98 2.47
N ARG A 537 17.58 35.32 3.26
CA ARG A 537 17.24 34.63 4.50
C ARG A 537 15.93 33.88 4.32
N ASP A 538 15.86 32.66 4.82
CA ASP A 538 14.62 31.89 4.86
C ASP A 538 13.57 32.51 5.79
N GLY A 539 12.37 31.91 5.87
CA GLY A 539 11.27 32.36 6.72
C GLY A 539 11.50 32.11 8.21
N GLY A 540 12.58 31.43 8.56
CA GLY A 540 12.86 30.98 9.91
C GLY A 540 12.02 29.80 10.36
N SER A 541 12.32 29.28 11.53
CA SER A 541 11.56 28.17 12.12
C SER A 541 10.24 28.70 12.67
N ARG A 542 9.15 28.11 12.23
CA ARG A 542 7.82 28.34 12.83
C ARG A 542 7.52 27.23 13.83
N ASP A 543 6.81 27.56 14.91
CA ASP A 543 6.38 26.60 15.95
C ASP A 543 5.52 25.42 15.44
N THR A 544 5.10 25.47 14.20
CA THR A 544 4.28 24.43 13.55
C THR A 544 5.09 23.35 12.86
N ASP A 545 6.37 23.58 12.61
CA ASP A 545 7.26 22.56 12.09
C ASP A 545 7.75 21.69 13.27
N ASN A 546 7.44 20.40 13.24
CA ASN A 546 7.97 19.40 14.20
C ASN A 546 9.52 19.26 14.13
N SER A 547 10.21 20.20 13.51
CA SER A 547 11.65 20.25 13.48
C SER A 547 12.16 20.72 14.85
N VAL A 548 12.83 19.83 15.55
CA VAL A 548 13.42 20.00 16.89
C VAL A 548 14.46 21.12 16.96
N SER A 549 14.73 21.83 15.89
CA SER A 549 15.73 22.89 15.77
C SER A 549 15.17 24.29 15.56
N ALA A 550 13.88 24.48 15.84
CA ALA A 550 13.27 25.79 15.75
C ALA A 550 13.80 26.73 16.82
N ILE A 551 14.72 27.60 16.44
CA ILE A 551 15.00 28.81 17.24
C ILE A 551 13.97 29.84 16.79
N ALA A 552 12.98 30.07 17.62
CA ALA A 552 11.90 31.00 17.30
C ALA A 552 12.48 32.36 16.85
N GLY A 553 12.08 32.79 15.64
CA GLY A 553 12.45 34.07 15.08
C GLY A 553 13.81 34.15 14.37
N HIS A 554 14.63 33.11 14.36
CA HIS A 554 15.89 33.12 13.60
C HIS A 554 15.67 32.79 12.13
N ARG A 555 16.33 33.50 11.23
CA ARG A 555 16.23 33.35 9.77
C ARG A 555 17.60 33.03 9.19
N TRP A 556 17.69 31.91 8.49
CA TRP A 556 18.95 31.33 8.04
C TRP A 556 19.32 31.75 6.61
N GLN A 557 20.61 31.91 6.35
CA GLN A 557 21.20 32.14 5.03
C GLN A 557 21.84 30.85 4.50
N ALA A 558 22.18 30.80 3.20
CA ALA A 558 22.85 29.65 2.61
C ALA A 558 24.13 29.22 3.34
N ILE A 559 24.90 30.20 3.88
CA ILE A 559 26.10 29.93 4.68
C ILE A 559 25.79 29.15 5.96
N ASP A 560 24.63 29.38 6.59
CA ASP A 560 24.22 28.68 7.81
C ASP A 560 23.91 27.21 7.56
N TYR A 561 23.35 26.90 6.38
CA TYR A 561 23.14 25.51 5.92
C TYR A 561 24.46 24.78 5.69
N ALA A 562 25.47 25.45 5.10
CA ALA A 562 26.80 24.89 4.90
C ALA A 562 27.59 24.75 6.23
N ASP A 563 27.43 25.66 7.17
CA ASP A 563 28.03 25.58 8.52
C ASP A 563 27.40 24.48 9.39
N GLY A 564 26.30 23.86 8.94
CA GLY A 564 25.59 22.81 9.68
C GLY A 564 24.81 23.34 10.87
N LEU A 565 24.31 24.58 10.80
CA LEU A 565 23.49 25.19 11.86
C LEU A 565 22.00 24.87 11.66
N VAL A 566 21.61 24.47 10.45
CA VAL A 566 20.22 24.23 10.11
C VAL A 566 19.96 22.73 10.09
N ARG A 567 18.99 22.31 10.88
CA ARG A 567 18.48 20.95 10.86
C ARG A 567 17.20 20.89 10.01
N VAL A 568 17.11 19.95 9.09
CA VAL A 568 15.95 19.79 8.23
C VAL A 568 15.41 18.35 8.33
N GLY A 569 14.12 18.22 8.55
CA GLY A 569 13.47 16.92 8.70
C GLY A 569 14.14 16.06 9.79
N VAL A 570 14.43 14.81 9.47
CA VAL A 570 15.13 13.86 10.37
C VAL A 570 16.64 13.96 10.29
N GLN A 571 17.17 14.72 9.33
CA GLN A 571 18.60 14.83 9.12
C GLN A 571 19.26 15.63 10.22
N SER A 572 20.35 15.10 10.78
CA SER A 572 21.24 15.87 11.64
C SER A 572 21.85 17.03 10.86
N ALA A 573 22.13 18.13 11.54
CA ALA A 573 22.89 19.22 10.94
C ALA A 573 24.29 18.70 10.53
N ILE A 574 24.63 18.85 9.26
CA ILE A 574 25.90 18.37 8.69
C ILE A 574 26.72 19.55 8.23
N THR A 575 27.95 19.64 8.72
CA THR A 575 28.88 20.68 8.30
C THR A 575 29.46 20.35 6.92
N ARG A 576 29.53 21.37 6.05
CA ARG A 576 30.15 21.32 4.73
C ARG A 576 31.28 22.37 4.65
N PRO A 577 32.45 22.14 5.26
CA PRO A 577 33.45 23.16 5.46
C PRO A 577 34.00 23.75 4.17
N GLU A 578 34.14 22.97 3.12
CA GLU A 578 34.59 23.47 1.81
C GLU A 578 33.54 24.38 1.18
N THR A 579 32.27 24.01 1.24
CA THR A 579 31.15 24.83 0.73
C THR A 579 31.00 26.12 1.55
N ALA A 580 31.12 26.03 2.87
CA ALA A 580 31.09 27.20 3.75
C ALA A 580 32.23 28.15 3.43
N SER A 581 33.45 27.67 3.19
CA SER A 581 34.59 28.45 2.79
C SER A 581 34.38 29.13 1.42
N LEU A 582 33.81 28.40 0.46
CA LEU A 582 33.45 28.94 -0.84
C LEU A 582 32.45 30.09 -0.73
N ILE A 583 31.36 29.88 0.02
CA ILE A 583 30.31 30.90 0.21
C ILE A 583 30.88 32.12 0.90
N ARG A 584 31.69 31.97 1.96
CA ARG A 584 32.36 33.10 2.63
C ARG A 584 33.23 33.92 1.69
N LYS A 585 34.01 33.24 0.85
CA LYS A 585 34.81 33.91 -0.18
C LYS A 585 33.91 34.70 -1.14
N MET A 586 32.85 34.10 -1.65
CA MET A 586 31.93 34.78 -2.56
C MET A 586 31.24 35.99 -1.92
N MET A 587 30.90 35.91 -0.62
CA MET A 587 30.33 37.01 0.12
C MET A 587 31.35 38.14 0.28
N THR A 588 32.60 37.80 0.64
CA THR A 588 33.70 38.78 0.76
C THR A 588 33.96 39.50 -0.56
N ASP A 589 34.07 38.74 -1.67
CA ASP A 589 34.31 39.27 -3.02
C ASP A 589 33.21 40.26 -3.47
N ARG A 590 32.01 40.16 -2.90
CA ARG A 590 30.86 41.02 -3.18
C ARG A 590 30.61 42.09 -2.13
N GLY A 591 31.48 42.19 -1.11
CA GLY A 591 31.34 43.17 -0.03
C GLY A 591 30.15 42.96 0.89
N LEU A 592 29.66 41.70 0.96
CA LEU A 592 28.58 41.33 1.87
C LEU A 592 29.13 41.10 3.30
N GLU A 593 28.28 41.25 4.30
CA GLU A 593 28.60 40.86 5.68
C GLU A 593 28.83 39.35 5.75
N VAL A 594 30.02 38.96 6.20
CA VAL A 594 30.43 37.55 6.27
C VAL A 594 30.32 37.05 7.71
N PRO A 595 29.46 36.07 7.99
CA PRO A 595 29.39 35.50 9.34
C PRO A 595 30.71 34.83 9.75
N PRO A 596 31.07 34.86 11.05
CA PRO A 596 32.29 34.22 11.55
C PRO A 596 32.38 32.74 11.17
N ALA A 597 33.61 32.24 11.00
CA ALA A 597 33.85 30.81 10.84
C ALA A 597 33.73 30.10 12.20
N ASN A 598 33.44 28.80 12.15
CA ASN A 598 33.36 27.94 13.35
C ASN A 598 32.21 28.26 14.32
N ARG A 599 31.13 28.83 13.83
CA ARG A 599 29.91 28.95 14.62
C ARG A 599 29.37 27.54 14.95
N VAL A 600 29.03 27.32 16.20
CA VAL A 600 28.52 26.04 16.71
C VAL A 600 27.23 26.27 17.46
N MET A 601 26.27 25.39 17.25
CA MET A 601 25.08 25.35 18.09
C MET A 601 25.46 24.75 19.45
N GLU A 602 25.39 25.51 20.54
CA GLU A 602 25.90 25.10 21.88
C GLU A 602 25.14 23.94 22.51
N SER A 603 23.92 23.65 22.09
CA SER A 603 23.20 22.47 22.59
C SER A 603 22.16 21.97 21.62
N ILE A 604 22.07 20.64 21.50
CA ILE A 604 20.92 19.97 20.93
C ILE A 604 19.91 19.83 22.07
N CYS A 605 18.88 20.63 22.05
CA CYS A 605 17.83 20.50 23.03
C CYS A 605 16.78 19.48 22.57
N VAL A 606 16.72 18.38 23.27
CA VAL A 606 15.78 17.27 22.97
C VAL A 606 14.46 17.41 23.73
N VAL A 607 14.33 18.42 24.60
CA VAL A 607 13.16 18.57 25.48
C VAL A 607 12.72 20.02 25.56
N SER A 608 11.45 20.26 25.79
CA SER A 608 10.76 21.54 25.95
C SER A 608 11.32 22.49 27.03
N ILE A 609 12.46 22.17 27.61
CA ILE A 609 13.11 22.91 28.72
C ILE A 609 14.08 23.97 28.21
N CYS A 610 14.43 23.96 26.92
CA CYS A 610 15.36 24.95 26.38
C CYS A 610 14.62 26.24 26.03
N GLN A 611 14.46 27.11 26.98
CA GLN A 611 13.72 28.36 26.80
C GLN A 611 14.53 29.49 26.18
N GLU A 612 15.84 29.48 26.27
CA GLU A 612 16.71 30.49 25.64
C GLU A 612 17.99 29.84 25.11
N ARG A 613 18.32 30.11 23.87
CA ARG A 613 19.59 29.75 23.27
C ARG A 613 20.34 31.01 22.87
N VAL A 614 21.53 31.13 23.39
CA VAL A 614 22.45 32.18 23.01
C VAL A 614 23.43 31.60 22.00
N TRP A 615 23.50 32.22 20.83
CA TRP A 615 24.56 31.93 19.87
C TRP A 615 25.84 32.55 20.40
N LYS A 616 26.90 31.77 20.46
CA LYS A 616 28.23 32.34 20.57
C LYS A 616 28.80 32.51 19.19
N ASP A 617 29.01 33.76 18.80
CA ASP A 617 29.70 34.14 17.57
C ASP A 617 31.19 33.77 17.64
#